data_3f6226701a37a1fb7377b72be87a2a33
#
_entry.id   3f6226701a37a1fb7377b72be87a2a33
#
_cell.length_a   1.000
_cell.length_b   1.000
_cell.length_c   1.000
_cell.angle_alpha   90.00
_cell.angle_beta   90.00
_cell.angle_gamma   90.00
#
_symmetry.space_group_name_H-M   'P 1'
#
loop_
_entity.id
_entity.type
_entity.pdbx_description
1 polymer ?
#
loop_
_entity_poly.entity_id
_entity_poly.type
_entity_poly.pdbx_seq_one_letter_code
_entity_poly.pdbx_strand_id
1 'polypeptide(L)'
;EVITPEWIELMAADAQRKEIGAVGSLLFFPDKRHIQHAVVGVGLGGVAANSLQMMTLSQPMSQTQHLYANTKHNMTAVTGACLAIRKEVFQEVGGFDEKFRITYNDVDLSLKLREKGYYNLFTPYVRLIHHESLSLGLPDEVAKRDTAEFQRAVKQFKAKWQAYVNHDPNMNPNLSKVSAFYDLELKD
;
A
#
# COMPACT_ATOMS: atom_id res chain seq x y z
N GLU A 1 13.28 -4.53 -10.01
CA GLU A 1 14.51 -5.32 -9.79
C GLU A 1 14.50 -5.92 -8.39
N VAL A 2 15.13 -7.07 -8.24
CA VAL A 2 15.20 -7.80 -6.97
C VAL A 2 16.43 -7.34 -6.17
N ILE A 3 16.20 -6.98 -4.88
CA ILE A 3 17.28 -6.74 -3.90
C ILE A 3 17.43 -7.96 -3.01
N THR A 4 16.33 -8.54 -2.53
CA THR A 4 16.33 -9.74 -1.69
C THR A 4 16.19 -10.97 -2.58
N PRO A 5 17.22 -11.82 -2.71
CA PRO A 5 17.20 -12.98 -3.60
C PRO A 5 16.04 -13.96 -3.31
N GLU A 6 15.74 -14.20 -2.02
CA GLU A 6 14.73 -15.14 -1.54
C GLU A 6 13.32 -14.50 -1.44
N TRP A 7 13.03 -13.48 -2.22
CA TRP A 7 11.80 -12.70 -2.09
C TRP A 7 10.52 -13.53 -2.31
N ILE A 8 10.54 -14.49 -3.24
CA ILE A 8 9.39 -15.36 -3.51
C ILE A 8 9.11 -16.26 -2.31
N GLU A 9 10.12 -16.92 -1.79
CA GLU A 9 10.03 -17.84 -0.67
C GLU A 9 9.55 -17.13 0.60
N LEU A 10 10.08 -15.95 0.87
CA LEU A 10 9.70 -15.13 2.02
C LEU A 10 8.24 -14.66 1.93
N MET A 11 7.81 -14.19 0.76
CA MET A 11 6.41 -13.79 0.55
C MET A 11 5.47 -14.99 0.59
N ALA A 12 5.86 -16.11 -0.03
CA ALA A 12 5.06 -17.33 -0.05
C ALA A 12 4.90 -17.92 1.36
N ALA A 13 5.94 -17.91 2.17
CA ALA A 13 5.89 -18.39 3.55
C ALA A 13 4.85 -17.62 4.39
N ASP A 14 4.79 -16.30 4.23
CA ASP A 14 3.77 -15.48 4.89
C ASP A 14 2.37 -15.69 4.29
N ALA A 15 2.26 -15.78 2.96
CA ALA A 15 0.98 -15.94 2.27
C ALA A 15 0.31 -17.31 2.51
N GLN A 16 1.06 -18.34 2.91
CA GLN A 16 0.50 -19.66 3.25
C GLN A 16 -0.30 -19.67 4.56
N ARG A 17 -0.14 -18.67 5.41
CA ARG A 17 -0.90 -18.56 6.64
C ARG A 17 -2.37 -18.30 6.31
N LYS A 18 -3.28 -19.08 6.91
CA LYS A 18 -4.71 -19.10 6.56
C LYS A 18 -5.38 -17.74 6.74
N GLU A 19 -4.97 -16.99 7.76
CA GLU A 19 -5.48 -15.67 8.09
C GLU A 19 -4.96 -14.55 7.18
N ILE A 20 -3.89 -14.79 6.39
CA ILE A 20 -3.32 -13.78 5.50
C ILE A 20 -4.01 -13.79 4.15
N GLY A 21 -4.51 -12.66 3.73
CA GLY A 21 -5.09 -12.41 2.41
C GLY A 21 -4.02 -12.06 1.39
N ALA A 22 -3.28 -11.00 1.65
CA ALA A 22 -2.19 -10.54 0.79
C ALA A 22 -0.94 -10.20 1.59
N VAL A 23 0.22 -10.35 0.96
CA VAL A 23 1.52 -9.94 1.51
C VAL A 23 2.13 -8.91 0.57
N GLY A 24 2.47 -7.73 1.10
CA GLY A 24 3.17 -6.66 0.39
C GLY A 24 4.62 -6.54 0.85
N SER A 25 5.46 -5.99 0.00
CA SER A 25 6.90 -5.84 0.20
C SER A 25 7.33 -4.38 0.34
N LEU A 26 8.55 -4.15 0.82
CA LEU A 26 9.20 -2.84 0.82
C LEU A 26 9.76 -2.53 -0.57
N LEU A 27 9.31 -1.43 -1.17
CA LEU A 27 9.78 -1.01 -2.48
C LEU A 27 10.60 0.27 -2.40
N PHE A 28 11.67 0.31 -3.18
CA PHE A 28 12.52 1.48 -3.35
C PHE A 28 12.36 2.07 -4.75
N PHE A 29 12.63 3.36 -4.86
CA PHE A 29 12.84 4.01 -6.15
C PHE A 29 14.12 3.49 -6.84
N PRO A 30 14.31 3.77 -8.15
CA PRO A 30 15.49 3.33 -8.92
C PRO A 30 16.82 3.78 -8.34
N ASP A 31 16.85 4.81 -7.52
CA ASP A 31 18.04 5.28 -6.81
C ASP A 31 18.50 4.35 -5.67
N LYS A 32 17.72 3.30 -5.36
CA LYS A 32 18.00 2.28 -4.34
C LYS A 32 18.10 2.81 -2.90
N ARG A 33 17.67 4.02 -2.66
CA ARG A 33 17.80 4.73 -1.39
C ARG A 33 16.47 5.20 -0.83
N HIS A 34 15.67 5.84 -1.65
CA HIS A 34 14.39 6.38 -1.21
C HIS A 34 13.29 5.30 -1.27
N ILE A 35 12.54 5.23 -0.18
CA ILE A 35 11.35 4.37 -0.10
C ILE A 35 10.32 4.88 -1.09
N GLN A 36 9.83 3.99 -1.94
CA GLN A 36 8.70 4.25 -2.80
C GLN A 36 7.41 3.79 -2.14
N HIS A 37 7.43 2.60 -1.53
CA HIS A 37 6.30 2.02 -0.83
C HIS A 37 6.78 1.24 0.39
N ALA A 38 6.19 1.56 1.53
CA ALA A 38 6.28 0.77 2.75
C ALA A 38 4.88 0.44 3.28
N VAL A 39 3.97 1.40 3.23
CA VAL A 39 2.64 1.30 3.83
C VAL A 39 1.64 2.08 2.99
N VAL A 40 0.46 1.52 2.77
CA VAL A 40 -0.70 2.25 2.23
C VAL A 40 -1.64 2.60 3.38
N GLY A 41 -1.80 3.90 3.64
CA GLY A 41 -2.83 4.43 4.54
C GLY A 41 -4.12 4.71 3.77
N VAL A 42 -5.22 4.08 4.17
CA VAL A 42 -6.55 4.36 3.61
C VAL A 42 -7.14 5.57 4.34
N GLY A 43 -7.60 6.55 3.57
CA GLY A 43 -8.00 7.86 4.09
C GLY A 43 -6.87 8.90 4.06
N LEU A 44 -5.62 8.49 3.96
CA LEU A 44 -4.49 9.38 3.83
C LEU A 44 -4.58 10.18 2.53
N GLY A 45 -4.39 11.50 2.60
CA GLY A 45 -4.60 12.38 1.45
C GLY A 45 -6.05 12.41 0.94
N GLY A 46 -7.01 11.98 1.77
CA GLY A 46 -8.44 12.00 1.47
C GLY A 46 -8.96 10.80 0.68
N VAL A 47 -8.11 9.85 0.28
CA VAL A 47 -8.52 8.59 -0.40
C VAL A 47 -7.67 7.41 0.08
N ALA A 48 -6.46 7.28 -0.42
CA ALA A 48 -5.42 6.36 0.02
C ALA A 48 -4.08 6.82 -0.57
N ALA A 49 -3.01 6.71 0.20
CA ALA A 49 -1.68 7.11 -0.24
C ALA A 49 -0.58 6.27 0.41
N ASN A 50 0.58 6.26 -0.22
CA ASN A 50 1.79 5.67 0.34
C ASN A 50 2.33 6.55 1.47
N SER A 51 2.54 5.95 2.64
CA SER A 51 3.26 6.59 3.73
C SER A 51 4.76 6.31 3.61
N LEU A 52 5.57 7.18 4.23
CA LEU A 52 7.03 7.10 4.24
C LEU A 52 7.69 7.20 2.86
N GLN A 53 6.91 7.53 1.83
CA GLN A 53 7.45 7.76 0.49
C GLN A 53 8.49 8.87 0.52
N MET A 54 9.59 8.73 -0.23
CA MET A 54 10.76 9.62 -0.27
C MET A 54 11.64 9.63 1.00
N MET A 55 11.30 8.89 2.05
CA MET A 55 12.20 8.69 3.18
C MET A 55 13.29 7.68 2.84
N THR A 56 14.41 7.73 3.56
CA THR A 56 15.48 6.72 3.47
C THR A 56 15.64 6.00 4.80
N LEU A 57 15.95 4.69 4.77
CA LEU A 57 16.16 3.93 6.00
C LEU A 57 17.40 4.39 6.80
N SER A 58 18.29 5.16 6.16
CA SER A 58 19.52 5.69 6.77
C SER A 58 19.36 7.07 7.43
N GLN A 59 18.25 7.77 7.16
CA GLN A 59 18.00 9.05 7.80
C GLN A 59 17.41 8.89 9.20
N PRO A 60 17.52 9.87 10.10
CA PRO A 60 16.83 9.85 11.36
C PRO A 60 15.32 9.72 11.16
N MET A 61 14.74 8.70 11.76
CA MET A 61 13.31 8.44 11.76
C MET A 61 12.77 8.59 13.18
N SER A 62 11.52 9.05 13.32
CA SER A 62 10.80 8.90 14.58
C SER A 62 10.63 7.42 14.91
N GLN A 63 10.38 7.10 16.18
CA GLN A 63 10.16 5.72 16.61
C GLN A 63 9.01 5.05 15.82
N THR A 64 7.93 5.80 15.57
CA THR A 64 6.79 5.32 14.79
C THR A 64 7.19 5.00 13.35
N GLN A 65 7.87 5.91 12.68
CA GLN A 65 8.36 5.72 11.29
C GLN A 65 9.29 4.51 11.20
N HIS A 66 10.21 4.38 12.17
CA HIS A 66 11.14 3.26 12.22
C HIS A 66 10.41 1.91 12.37
N LEU A 67 9.42 1.83 13.25
CA LEU A 67 8.61 0.63 13.44
C LEU A 67 7.87 0.26 12.14
N TYR A 68 7.16 1.20 11.53
CA TYR A 68 6.42 0.94 10.30
C TYR A 68 7.31 0.54 9.12
N ALA A 69 8.51 1.10 9.01
CA ALA A 69 9.43 0.78 7.91
C ALA A 69 10.20 -0.53 8.09
N ASN A 70 10.37 -1.02 9.34
CA ASN A 70 11.32 -2.10 9.64
C ASN A 70 10.71 -3.32 10.34
N THR A 71 9.42 -3.36 10.58
CA THR A 71 8.76 -4.51 11.21
C THR A 71 7.66 -5.09 10.32
N LYS A 72 7.45 -6.41 10.42
CA LYS A 72 6.24 -7.05 9.87
C LYS A 72 5.02 -6.60 10.66
N HIS A 73 3.98 -6.16 9.96
CA HIS A 73 2.73 -5.79 10.61
C HIS A 73 1.55 -5.88 9.65
N ASN A 74 0.35 -5.96 10.22
CA ASN A 74 -0.88 -5.95 9.45
C ASN A 74 -1.17 -4.53 8.95
N MET A 75 -1.60 -4.44 7.69
CA MET A 75 -1.99 -3.21 7.02
C MET A 75 -3.41 -3.33 6.49
N THR A 76 -4.05 -2.19 6.26
CA THR A 76 -5.35 -2.17 5.60
C THR A 76 -5.22 -2.47 4.13
N ALA A 77 -4.18 -1.95 3.49
CA ALA A 77 -3.89 -2.24 2.09
C ALA A 77 -2.38 -2.36 1.82
N VAL A 78 -2.04 -3.10 0.77
CA VAL A 78 -0.68 -3.26 0.23
C VAL A 78 -0.68 -2.94 -1.27
N THR A 79 0.48 -2.51 -1.79
CA THR A 79 0.60 -2.14 -3.21
C THR A 79 0.58 -3.35 -4.13
N GLY A 80 -0.06 -3.19 -5.29
CA GLY A 80 -0.05 -4.17 -6.37
C GLY A 80 1.27 -4.27 -7.14
N ALA A 81 2.20 -3.34 -6.91
CA ALA A 81 3.51 -3.37 -7.59
C ALA A 81 4.34 -4.62 -7.23
N CYS A 82 4.16 -5.13 -6.01
CA CYS A 82 4.64 -6.47 -5.61
C CYS A 82 3.78 -6.99 -4.46
N LEU A 83 2.89 -7.91 -4.75
CA LEU A 83 2.08 -8.59 -3.75
C LEU A 83 2.04 -10.10 -3.99
N ALA A 84 1.95 -10.86 -2.92
CA ALA A 84 1.67 -12.30 -2.96
C ALA A 84 0.29 -12.56 -2.35
N ILE A 85 -0.48 -13.42 -3.02
CA ILE A 85 -1.83 -13.83 -2.60
C ILE A 85 -2.05 -15.28 -3.04
N ARG A 86 -2.69 -16.08 -2.19
CA ARG A 86 -3.10 -17.42 -2.61
C ARG A 86 -4.16 -17.34 -3.70
N LYS A 87 -4.05 -18.21 -4.71
CA LYS A 87 -4.97 -18.22 -5.87
C LYS A 87 -6.42 -18.36 -5.46
N GLU A 88 -6.70 -19.28 -4.54
CA GLU A 88 -8.05 -19.50 -4.03
C GLU A 88 -8.63 -18.29 -3.32
N VAL A 89 -7.83 -17.57 -2.55
CA VAL A 89 -8.23 -16.33 -1.84
C VAL A 89 -8.49 -15.21 -2.83
N PHE A 90 -7.64 -15.07 -3.85
CA PHE A 90 -7.84 -14.10 -4.93
C PHE A 90 -9.15 -14.36 -5.68
N GLN A 91 -9.45 -15.61 -5.98
CA GLN A 91 -10.68 -16.02 -6.65
C GLN A 91 -11.93 -15.82 -5.76
N GLU A 92 -11.80 -16.11 -4.46
CA GLU A 92 -12.88 -15.94 -3.48
C GLU A 92 -13.39 -14.49 -3.40
N VAL A 93 -12.46 -13.52 -3.48
CA VAL A 93 -12.82 -12.09 -3.46
C VAL A 93 -13.13 -11.51 -4.83
N GLY A 94 -13.13 -12.33 -5.88
CA GLY A 94 -13.44 -11.93 -7.25
C GLY A 94 -12.33 -11.14 -7.95
N GLY A 95 -11.07 -11.29 -7.51
CA GLY A 95 -9.90 -10.68 -8.15
C GLY A 95 -9.91 -9.15 -8.16
N PHE A 96 -9.28 -8.53 -9.14
CA PHE A 96 -9.30 -7.08 -9.35
C PHE A 96 -10.67 -6.62 -9.89
N ASP A 97 -11.13 -5.45 -9.43
CA ASP A 97 -12.31 -4.78 -9.99
C ASP A 97 -11.89 -3.94 -11.21
N GLU A 98 -12.38 -4.30 -12.39
CA GLU A 98 -12.05 -3.65 -13.66
C GLU A 98 -12.44 -2.17 -13.74
N LYS A 99 -13.27 -1.69 -12.79
CA LYS A 99 -13.57 -0.26 -12.66
C LYS A 99 -12.37 0.56 -12.20
N PHE A 100 -11.38 -0.07 -11.56
CA PHE A 100 -10.15 0.55 -11.09
C PHE A 100 -8.97 0.16 -11.99
N ARG A 101 -8.94 0.65 -13.23
CA ARG A 101 -7.95 0.22 -14.23
C ARG A 101 -6.55 0.79 -14.00
N ILE A 102 -6.43 2.01 -13.51
CA ILE A 102 -5.16 2.75 -13.40
C ILE A 102 -4.73 2.92 -11.96
N THR A 103 -5.67 3.12 -11.03
CA THR A 103 -5.36 3.41 -9.62
C THR A 103 -6.36 2.76 -8.70
N TYR A 104 -5.96 2.51 -7.44
CA TYR A 104 -6.75 1.91 -6.37
C TYR A 104 -7.21 0.47 -6.60
N ASN A 105 -6.79 -0.22 -7.66
CA ASN A 105 -7.13 -1.63 -7.89
C ASN A 105 -6.56 -2.55 -6.80
N ASP A 106 -5.35 -2.28 -6.35
CA ASP A 106 -4.67 -2.97 -5.25
C ASP A 106 -5.28 -2.65 -3.89
N VAL A 107 -5.64 -1.39 -3.67
CA VAL A 107 -6.33 -0.97 -2.44
C VAL A 107 -7.73 -1.58 -2.38
N ASP A 108 -8.48 -1.58 -3.49
CA ASP A 108 -9.79 -2.23 -3.59
C ASP A 108 -9.70 -3.73 -3.31
N LEU A 109 -8.73 -4.43 -3.91
CA LEU A 109 -8.47 -5.84 -3.64
C LEU A 109 -8.17 -6.09 -2.16
N SER A 110 -7.30 -5.26 -1.57
CA SER A 110 -6.93 -5.35 -0.17
C SER A 110 -8.14 -5.17 0.76
N LEU A 111 -9.04 -4.24 0.43
CA LEU A 111 -10.26 -4.01 1.20
C LEU A 111 -11.26 -5.14 1.05
N LYS A 112 -11.42 -5.74 -0.14
CA LYS A 112 -12.23 -6.95 -0.34
C LYS A 112 -11.73 -8.12 0.52
N LEU A 113 -10.42 -8.28 0.64
CA LEU A 113 -9.81 -9.28 1.52
C LEU A 113 -10.15 -9.00 2.98
N ARG A 114 -10.08 -7.74 3.42
CA ARG A 114 -10.46 -7.32 4.78
C ARG A 114 -11.93 -7.61 5.09
N GLU A 115 -12.85 -7.32 4.16
CA GLU A 115 -14.29 -7.63 4.30
C GLU A 115 -14.57 -9.13 4.45
N LYS A 116 -13.69 -9.98 3.92
CA LYS A 116 -13.73 -11.44 4.09
C LYS A 116 -13.05 -11.94 5.39
N GLY A 117 -12.49 -11.03 6.18
CA GLY A 117 -11.84 -11.35 7.45
C GLY A 117 -10.34 -11.68 7.33
N TYR A 118 -9.74 -11.54 6.15
CA TYR A 118 -8.30 -11.71 5.99
C TYR A 118 -7.52 -10.49 6.48
N TYR A 119 -6.27 -10.71 6.85
CA TYR A 119 -5.28 -9.66 7.11
C TYR A 119 -4.40 -9.45 5.88
N ASN A 120 -4.06 -8.21 5.60
CA ASN A 120 -3.00 -7.87 4.66
C ASN A 120 -1.72 -7.59 5.44
N LEU A 121 -0.63 -8.23 5.06
CA LEU A 121 0.64 -8.19 5.79
C LEU A 121 1.67 -7.39 5.00
N PHE A 122 2.34 -6.44 5.64
CA PHE A 122 3.55 -5.83 5.13
C PHE A 122 4.79 -6.56 5.65
N THR A 123 5.76 -6.85 4.77
CA THR A 123 7.06 -7.40 5.15
C THR A 123 8.23 -6.53 4.66
N PRO A 124 9.04 -5.96 5.55
CA PRO A 124 10.24 -5.18 5.19
C PRO A 124 11.44 -6.05 4.81
N TYR A 125 11.34 -7.37 5.00
CA TYR A 125 12.41 -8.32 4.71
C TYR A 125 12.51 -8.64 3.22
N VAL A 126 11.46 -8.37 2.46
CA VAL A 126 11.46 -8.43 1.01
C VAL A 126 11.62 -7.02 0.46
N ARG A 127 12.73 -6.80 -0.23
CA ARG A 127 13.11 -5.50 -0.79
C ARG A 127 13.28 -5.59 -2.29
N LEU A 128 12.61 -4.71 -3.01
CA LEU A 128 12.68 -4.64 -4.47
C LEU A 128 12.79 -3.17 -4.92
N ILE A 129 13.22 -2.98 -6.16
CA ILE A 129 13.19 -1.68 -6.82
C ILE A 129 12.03 -1.68 -7.80
N HIS A 130 11.20 -0.65 -7.71
CA HIS A 130 10.09 -0.46 -8.63
C HIS A 130 10.34 0.76 -9.51
N HIS A 131 10.47 0.51 -10.81
CA HIS A 131 10.63 1.54 -11.84
C HIS A 131 9.27 2.10 -12.21
N GLU A 132 8.78 3.08 -11.45
CA GLU A 132 7.47 3.69 -11.67
C GLU A 132 7.23 4.12 -13.13
N SER A 133 6.00 3.95 -13.57
CA SER A 133 5.46 4.56 -14.80
C SER A 133 6.14 4.15 -16.11
N LEU A 134 7.18 3.33 -16.12
CA LEU A 134 7.82 2.87 -17.36
C LEU A 134 6.84 2.16 -18.30
N SER A 135 5.89 1.40 -17.73
CA SER A 135 4.87 0.68 -18.50
C SER A 135 3.71 1.54 -18.97
N LEU A 136 3.49 2.71 -18.35
CA LEU A 136 2.37 3.60 -18.66
C LEU A 136 2.79 4.81 -19.53
N GLY A 137 4.09 5.03 -19.73
CA GLY A 137 4.61 6.14 -20.54
C GLY A 137 4.23 7.55 -20.03
N LEU A 138 3.80 7.66 -18.78
CA LEU A 138 3.33 8.91 -18.21
C LEU A 138 4.45 9.62 -17.45
N PRO A 139 4.77 10.88 -17.81
CA PRO A 139 5.94 11.57 -17.29
C PRO A 139 5.83 12.04 -15.84
N ASP A 140 4.61 12.14 -15.25
CA ASP A 140 4.44 12.76 -13.94
C ASP A 140 3.23 12.19 -13.18
N GLU A 141 3.41 11.89 -11.88
CA GLU A 141 2.34 11.50 -10.95
C GLU A 141 1.29 12.61 -10.78
N VAL A 142 1.68 13.89 -10.88
CA VAL A 142 0.78 15.03 -10.78
C VAL A 142 -0.13 15.08 -12.00
N ALA A 143 0.41 14.87 -13.21
CA ALA A 143 -0.37 14.85 -14.45
C ALA A 143 -1.41 13.71 -14.48
N LYS A 144 -1.15 12.59 -13.79
CA LYS A 144 -2.12 11.49 -13.66
C LYS A 144 -3.34 11.88 -12.85
N ARG A 145 -3.16 12.71 -11.80
CA ARG A 145 -4.24 13.10 -10.88
C ARG A 145 -5.28 14.03 -11.50
N ASP A 146 -4.91 14.74 -12.55
CA ASP A 146 -5.80 15.68 -13.26
C ASP A 146 -6.64 15.01 -14.37
N THR A 147 -6.43 13.72 -14.62
CA THR A 147 -7.21 13.01 -15.63
C THR A 147 -8.66 12.77 -15.16
N ALA A 148 -9.61 12.87 -16.10
CA ALA A 148 -11.01 12.55 -15.82
C ALA A 148 -11.19 11.09 -15.33
N GLU A 149 -10.31 10.18 -15.79
CA GLU A 149 -10.31 8.78 -15.38
C GLU A 149 -9.88 8.64 -13.91
N PHE A 150 -8.83 9.33 -13.48
CA PHE A 150 -8.40 9.35 -12.08
C PHE A 150 -9.49 9.90 -11.18
N GLN A 151 -10.08 11.04 -11.52
CA GLN A 151 -11.16 11.66 -10.73
C GLN A 151 -12.39 10.75 -10.62
N ARG A 152 -12.71 10.01 -11.69
CA ARG A 152 -13.77 9.00 -11.69
C ARG A 152 -13.43 7.85 -10.74
N ALA A 153 -12.20 7.34 -10.78
CA ALA A 153 -11.73 6.29 -9.87
C ALA A 153 -11.80 6.73 -8.40
N VAL A 154 -11.37 7.95 -8.08
CA VAL A 154 -11.50 8.55 -6.74
C VAL A 154 -12.95 8.56 -6.27
N LYS A 155 -13.87 9.04 -7.11
CA LYS A 155 -15.31 9.10 -6.78
C LYS A 155 -15.89 7.70 -6.53
N GLN A 156 -15.56 6.75 -7.39
CA GLN A 156 -16.02 5.36 -7.27
C GLN A 156 -15.44 4.68 -6.01
N PHE A 157 -14.15 4.91 -5.74
CA PHE A 157 -13.48 4.35 -4.57
C PHE A 157 -14.11 4.87 -3.27
N LYS A 158 -14.31 6.19 -3.16
CA LYS A 158 -14.99 6.79 -2.01
C LYS A 158 -16.42 6.26 -1.84
N ALA A 159 -17.18 6.16 -2.93
CA ALA A 159 -18.55 5.64 -2.87
C ALA A 159 -18.60 4.19 -2.35
N LYS A 160 -17.60 3.36 -2.70
CA LYS A 160 -17.53 1.95 -2.28
C LYS A 160 -16.95 1.78 -0.87
N TRP A 161 -15.92 2.57 -0.50
CA TRP A 161 -15.09 2.34 0.67
C TRP A 161 -15.06 3.50 1.67
N GLN A 162 -16.10 4.35 1.70
CA GLN A 162 -16.14 5.55 2.53
C GLN A 162 -15.89 5.26 4.03
N ALA A 163 -16.36 4.12 4.53
CA ALA A 163 -16.12 3.73 5.92
C ALA A 163 -14.64 3.59 6.24
N TYR A 164 -13.87 2.93 5.35
CA TYR A 164 -12.42 2.79 5.49
C TYR A 164 -11.67 4.10 5.26
N VAL A 165 -12.12 4.92 4.31
CA VAL A 165 -11.54 6.26 4.09
C VAL A 165 -11.70 7.14 5.34
N ASN A 166 -12.82 7.01 6.04
CA ASN A 166 -13.05 7.74 7.29
C ASN A 166 -12.27 7.14 8.47
N HIS A 167 -12.10 5.82 8.49
CA HIS A 167 -11.46 5.12 9.60
C HIS A 167 -10.70 3.88 9.10
N ASP A 168 -9.39 4.05 8.93
CA ASP A 168 -8.48 2.93 8.64
C ASP A 168 -8.20 2.16 9.93
N PRO A 169 -8.60 0.87 10.04
CA PRO A 169 -8.46 0.11 11.29
C PRO A 169 -7.01 -0.23 11.66
N ASN A 170 -6.07 -0.09 10.74
CA ASN A 170 -4.65 -0.36 10.96
C ASN A 170 -3.82 0.93 11.09
N MET A 171 -4.46 2.09 11.02
CA MET A 171 -3.80 3.38 11.22
C MET A 171 -4.16 3.95 12.59
N ASN A 172 -3.14 4.36 13.35
CA ASN A 172 -3.37 4.98 14.65
C ASN A 172 -4.17 6.29 14.45
N PRO A 173 -5.32 6.46 15.13
CA PRO A 173 -6.20 7.62 14.93
C PRO A 173 -5.59 8.97 15.37
N ASN A 174 -4.47 8.94 16.10
CA ASN A 174 -3.73 10.14 16.49
C ASN A 174 -2.71 10.59 15.43
N LEU A 175 -2.54 9.83 14.35
CA LEU A 175 -1.67 10.22 13.26
C LEU A 175 -2.42 11.08 12.25
N SER A 176 -1.71 12.07 11.72
CA SER A 176 -2.25 12.97 10.70
C SER A 176 -2.68 12.19 9.44
N LYS A 177 -3.86 12.50 8.93
CA LYS A 177 -4.34 11.99 7.64
C LYS A 177 -3.89 12.86 6.45
N VAL A 178 -3.23 13.97 6.73
CA VAL A 178 -2.70 14.89 5.72
C VAL A 178 -1.22 14.61 5.45
N SER A 179 -0.46 14.30 6.52
CA SER A 179 0.95 13.99 6.41
C SER A 179 1.17 12.50 6.09
N ALA A 180 1.98 12.22 5.08
CA ALA A 180 2.43 10.87 4.74
C ALA A 180 3.56 10.34 5.65
N PHE A 181 3.96 11.09 6.67
CA PHE A 181 5.13 10.79 7.49
C PHE A 181 4.82 10.32 8.90
N TYR A 182 3.58 9.92 9.20
CA TYR A 182 3.16 9.49 10.54
C TYR A 182 3.38 10.55 11.62
N ASP A 183 3.23 11.82 11.26
CA ASP A 183 3.23 12.90 12.22
C ASP A 183 1.99 12.82 13.12
N LEU A 184 2.15 13.22 14.39
CA LEU A 184 1.00 13.32 15.28
C LEU A 184 0.06 14.44 14.82
N GLU A 185 -1.23 14.18 14.87
CA GLU A 185 -2.23 15.22 14.70
C GLU A 185 -2.31 16.02 15.99
N LEU A 186 -1.75 17.23 15.99
CA LEU A 186 -1.92 18.15 17.11
C LEU A 186 -3.38 18.62 17.08
N LYS A 187 -4.16 18.15 18.04
CA LYS A 187 -5.51 18.68 18.29
C LYS A 187 -5.36 19.97 19.07
N ASP A 188 -5.78 21.08 18.48
CA ASP A 188 -5.92 22.37 19.15
C ASP A 188 -6.91 22.29 20.34
#